data_37f9f0dbf4d1d14b48d48a872103cfb3
#
_entry.id   37f9f0dbf4d1d14b48d48a872103cfb3
#
_cell.length_a   1.000
_cell.length_b   1.000
_cell.length_c   1.000
_cell.angle_alpha   90.00
_cell.angle_beta   90.00
_cell.angle_gamma   90.00
#
_symmetry.space_group_name_H-M   'P 1'
#
loop_
_entity.id
_entity.type
_entity.pdbx_description
1 polymer ?
#
loop_
_entity_poly.entity_id
_entity_poly.type
_entity_poly.pdbx_seq_one_letter_code
_entity_poly.pdbx_strand_id
1 'polypeptide(L)'
;MSEGEGTAPAHNPQQPNPQQQQHTEVVVDDSATLPSYSNFCRVTATPEEVILDFGLNPQPFATGRQDVKANQRIVMNFYTAKRLLTALGMTIQRHEGTFGSIELDVRRRAGSFQQGQARPAGGG
;
A
#
# COMPACT_ATOMS: atom_id res chain seq x y z
N MET A 1 17.79 -51.31 -1.77
CA MET A 1 17.63 -50.86 -1.56
C MET A 1 17.56 -49.82 -1.49
N SER A 2 17.79 -49.91 -1.69
CA SER A 2 17.78 -49.01 -1.46
C SER A 2 17.48 -48.13 -1.69
N GLU A 3 17.24 -48.16 -1.80
CA GLU A 3 16.90 -47.43 -1.83
C GLU A 3 16.63 -46.46 -1.70
N GLY A 4 16.61 -46.55 -1.65
CA GLY A 4 16.30 -45.60 -1.38
C GLY A 4 16.44 -44.81 -1.26
N GLU A 5 16.73 -45.13 -1.12
CA GLU A 5 16.80 -44.45 -0.81
C GLU A 5 16.79 -43.41 -1.02
N GLY A 6 16.70 -43.44 -1.35
CA GLY A 6 16.64 -42.48 -1.35
C GLY A 6 16.26 -41.71 -1.44
N THR A 7 16.14 -41.99 -1.34
CA THR A 7 15.65 -41.43 -1.32
C THR A 7 15.19 -40.57 -1.12
N ALA A 8 15.14 -40.69 -1.13
CA ALA A 8 14.70 -40.10 -0.83
C ALA A 8 14.43 -39.11 -0.63
N PRO A 9 14.23 -39.13 -0.48
CA PRO A 9 13.68 -38.23 -0.05
C PRO A 9 14.00 -37.05 -0.13
N ALA A 10 14.53 -37.33 -0.12
CA ALA A 10 14.91 -36.46 0.12
C ALA A 10 14.55 -35.31 -0.31
N HIS A 11 14.46 -35.38 -0.46
CA HIS A 11 14.13 -34.47 -0.63
C HIS A 11 13.28 -34.06 -1.06
N ASN A 12 13.45 -34.51 -0.98
CA ASN A 12 12.28 -34.10 -0.95
C ASN A 12 11.84 -33.06 -1.94
N PRO A 13 11.75 -33.43 -3.14
CA PRO A 13 11.41 -32.47 -4.19
C PRO A 13 9.99 -31.96 -4.09
N GLN A 14 9.11 -32.71 -3.44
CA GLN A 14 7.74 -32.25 -3.32
C GLN A 14 7.59 -31.12 -2.34
N GLN A 15 8.57 -30.94 -1.49
CA GLN A 15 8.51 -29.86 -0.52
C GLN A 15 9.48 -28.78 -0.92
N PRO A 16 8.99 -27.71 -1.51
CA PRO A 16 9.89 -26.65 -1.91
C PRO A 16 10.63 -26.10 -0.71
N ASN A 17 11.87 -25.88 -0.89
CA ASN A 17 12.68 -25.21 0.09
C ASN A 17 12.12 -23.81 0.29
N PRO A 18 11.79 -23.41 1.53
CA PRO A 18 11.30 -22.05 1.72
C PRO A 18 12.26 -20.98 1.22
N GLN A 19 13.55 -21.24 1.31
CA GLN A 19 14.53 -20.29 0.80
C GLN A 19 14.43 -20.16 -0.72
N GLN A 20 14.15 -21.25 -1.40
CA GLN A 20 13.98 -21.19 -2.85
C GLN A 20 12.76 -20.36 -3.20
N GLN A 21 11.69 -20.49 -2.44
CA GLN A 21 10.51 -19.65 -2.64
C GLN A 21 10.83 -18.19 -2.41
N GLN A 22 11.68 -17.93 -1.41
CA GLN A 22 12.09 -16.57 -1.12
C GLN A 22 13.01 -16.00 -2.19
N HIS A 23 13.62 -16.88 -2.97
CA HIS A 23 14.54 -16.45 -4.01
C HIS A 23 13.87 -16.14 -5.33
N THR A 24 12.55 -16.15 -5.36
CA THR A 24 11.84 -15.68 -6.55
C THR A 24 12.21 -14.22 -6.80
N GLU A 25 12.71 -13.97 -7.96
CA GLU A 25 13.13 -12.62 -8.31
C GLU A 25 12.17 -12.06 -9.34
N VAL A 26 11.63 -10.89 -9.03
CA VAL A 26 10.75 -10.18 -9.95
C VAL A 26 11.48 -8.94 -10.40
N VAL A 27 11.70 -8.84 -11.70
CA VAL A 27 12.35 -7.68 -12.29
C VAL A 27 11.28 -6.85 -12.97
N VAL A 28 11.12 -5.61 -12.53
CA VAL A 28 10.09 -4.73 -13.06
C VAL A 28 10.73 -3.77 -14.06
N ASP A 29 10.22 -3.80 -15.29
CA ASP A 29 10.64 -2.85 -16.30
C ASP A 29 9.66 -1.68 -16.29
N ASP A 30 10.08 -0.56 -15.72
CA ASP A 30 9.26 0.64 -15.64
C ASP A 30 9.79 1.74 -16.57
N SER A 31 10.60 1.38 -17.55
CA SER A 31 11.25 2.35 -18.41
C SER A 31 10.25 3.18 -19.24
N ALA A 32 9.08 2.61 -19.52
CA ALA A 32 8.06 3.32 -20.30
C ALA A 32 6.83 3.67 -19.46
N THR A 33 6.92 3.53 -18.14
CA THR A 33 5.80 3.77 -17.26
C THR A 33 5.68 5.25 -16.93
N LEU A 34 4.48 5.78 -17.13
CA LEU A 34 4.20 7.19 -16.80
C LEU A 34 3.53 7.26 -15.45
N PRO A 35 4.04 8.06 -14.54
CA PRO A 35 3.39 8.20 -13.25
C PRO A 35 2.13 9.03 -13.34
N SER A 36 1.17 8.71 -12.49
CA SER A 36 -0.04 9.51 -12.31
C SER A 36 -0.16 9.87 -10.85
N TYR A 37 -0.48 11.11 -10.57
CA TYR A 37 -0.72 11.54 -9.21
C TYR A 37 -2.18 11.33 -8.86
N SER A 38 -2.43 10.86 -7.65
CA SER A 38 -3.78 10.68 -7.13
C SER A 38 -3.80 11.04 -5.65
N ASN A 39 -4.81 11.78 -5.26
CA ASN A 39 -5.04 12.05 -3.84
C ASN A 39 -6.39 11.51 -3.38
N PHE A 40 -7.00 10.63 -4.17
CA PHE A 40 -8.28 10.02 -3.85
C PHE A 40 -8.26 8.57 -4.30
N CYS A 41 -8.80 7.71 -3.47
CA CYS A 41 -8.95 6.31 -3.83
C CYS A 41 -10.26 5.78 -3.28
N ARG A 42 -11.00 5.07 -4.11
CA ARG A 42 -12.18 4.35 -3.68
C ARG A 42 -11.94 2.87 -3.91
N VAL A 43 -12.34 2.06 -2.93
CA VAL A 43 -12.20 0.62 -3.01
C VAL A 43 -13.60 0.00 -2.98
N THR A 44 -13.90 -0.75 -4.01
CA THR A 44 -15.13 -1.53 -4.07
C THR A 44 -14.78 -2.96 -4.43
N ALA A 45 -15.76 -3.86 -4.37
CA ALA A 45 -15.46 -5.27 -4.60
C ALA A 45 -16.68 -6.01 -5.13
N THR A 46 -16.41 -7.03 -5.90
CA THR A 46 -17.35 -8.10 -6.22
C THR A 46 -16.92 -9.33 -5.41
N PRO A 47 -17.66 -10.45 -5.49
CA PRO A 47 -17.20 -11.65 -4.79
C PRO A 47 -15.83 -12.16 -5.25
N GLU A 48 -15.37 -11.73 -6.42
CA GLU A 48 -14.15 -12.28 -7.00
C GLU A 48 -13.04 -11.26 -7.16
N GLU A 49 -13.37 -9.97 -7.17
CA GLU A 49 -12.40 -8.94 -7.56
C GLU A 49 -12.49 -7.72 -6.68
N VAL A 50 -11.38 -7.06 -6.54
CA VAL A 50 -11.29 -5.76 -5.89
C VAL A 50 -11.07 -4.71 -6.96
N ILE A 51 -11.80 -3.61 -6.84
CA ILE A 51 -11.76 -2.51 -7.80
C ILE A 51 -11.22 -1.28 -7.07
N LEU A 52 -10.11 -0.76 -7.57
CA LEU A 52 -9.51 0.45 -7.05
C LEU A 52 -9.71 1.57 -8.05
N ASP A 53 -10.39 2.62 -7.63
CA ASP A 53 -10.58 3.81 -8.45
C ASP A 53 -9.74 4.94 -7.86
N PHE A 54 -8.89 5.52 -8.68
CA PHE A 54 -8.04 6.62 -8.29
C PHE A 54 -8.47 7.89 -8.99
N GLY A 55 -8.31 8.99 -8.32
CA GLY A 55 -8.69 10.25 -8.91
C GLY A 55 -8.03 11.42 -8.23
N LEU A 56 -8.33 12.59 -8.75
CA LEU A 56 -7.82 13.84 -8.20
C LEU A 56 -8.99 14.62 -7.64
N ASN A 57 -8.95 14.84 -6.34
CA ASN A 57 -9.91 15.71 -5.67
C ASN A 57 -9.27 17.09 -5.52
N PRO A 58 -9.76 18.10 -6.24
CA PRO A 58 -9.14 19.42 -6.17
C PRO A 58 -9.39 20.14 -4.84
N GLN A 59 -10.39 19.69 -4.08
CA GLN A 59 -10.72 20.31 -2.81
C GLN A 59 -10.85 19.23 -1.74
N PRO A 60 -9.75 18.59 -1.37
CA PRO A 60 -9.81 17.41 -0.50
C PRO A 60 -10.28 17.71 0.92
N PHE A 61 -10.25 18.98 1.34
CA PHE A 61 -10.62 19.35 2.69
C PHE A 61 -11.96 20.04 2.77
N ALA A 62 -12.66 20.17 1.65
CA ALA A 62 -13.99 20.75 1.64
C ALA A 62 -14.98 19.80 2.29
N THR A 63 -16.05 20.34 2.85
CA THR A 63 -17.12 19.56 3.45
C THR A 63 -18.32 19.49 2.51
N GLY A 64 -19.22 18.56 2.80
CA GLY A 64 -20.39 18.36 1.99
C GLY A 64 -20.09 17.50 0.78
N ARG A 65 -20.92 17.66 -0.24
CA ARG A 65 -20.79 16.85 -1.43
C ARG A 65 -19.54 17.26 -2.22
N GLN A 66 -18.76 16.25 -2.62
CA GLN A 66 -17.59 16.47 -3.45
C GLN A 66 -17.69 15.55 -4.65
N ASP A 67 -17.55 16.12 -5.83
CA ASP A 67 -17.55 15.36 -7.07
C ASP A 67 -16.11 15.12 -7.48
N VAL A 68 -15.71 13.84 -7.44
CA VAL A 68 -14.34 13.45 -7.79
C VAL A 68 -14.42 12.58 -9.04
N LYS A 69 -13.64 12.96 -10.03
CA LYS A 69 -13.59 12.21 -11.27
C LYS A 69 -12.52 11.15 -11.15
N ALA A 70 -12.93 9.90 -11.28
CA ALA A 70 -11.96 8.80 -11.31
C ALA A 70 -11.30 8.78 -12.67
N ASN A 71 -9.98 8.83 -12.68
CA ASN A 71 -9.22 8.83 -13.93
C ASN A 71 -8.44 7.55 -14.15
N GLN A 72 -8.45 6.64 -13.17
CA GLN A 72 -7.74 5.38 -13.29
C GLN A 72 -8.48 4.31 -12.50
N ARG A 73 -8.76 3.19 -13.15
CA ARG A 73 -9.37 2.05 -12.47
C ARG A 73 -8.47 0.84 -12.63
N ILE A 74 -8.18 0.19 -11.53
CA ILE A 74 -7.38 -1.03 -11.52
C ILE A 74 -8.20 -2.12 -10.85
N VAL A 75 -8.35 -3.24 -11.55
CA VAL A 75 -9.10 -4.38 -11.05
C VAL A 75 -8.10 -5.49 -10.76
N MET A 76 -8.25 -6.10 -9.60
CA MET A 76 -7.35 -7.18 -9.21
C MET A 76 -8.13 -8.23 -8.44
N ASN A 77 -7.58 -9.45 -8.38
CA ASN A 77 -8.16 -10.49 -7.55
C ASN A 77 -7.81 -10.21 -6.08
N PHE A 78 -8.48 -10.95 -5.18
CA PHE A 78 -8.30 -10.71 -3.75
C PHE A 78 -6.91 -11.09 -3.26
N TYR A 79 -6.26 -12.05 -3.90
CA TYR A 79 -4.90 -12.41 -3.50
C TYR A 79 -3.92 -11.29 -3.78
N THR A 80 -4.03 -10.69 -4.94
CA THR A 80 -3.20 -9.54 -5.29
C THR A 80 -3.51 -8.36 -4.37
N ALA A 81 -4.80 -8.14 -4.08
CA ALA A 81 -5.20 -7.06 -3.18
C ALA A 81 -4.62 -7.23 -1.79
N LYS A 82 -4.58 -8.46 -1.30
CA LYS A 82 -4.02 -8.70 0.03
C LYS A 82 -2.51 -8.49 0.04
N ARG A 83 -1.82 -8.86 -1.03
CA ARG A 83 -0.40 -8.57 -1.14
C ARG A 83 -0.15 -7.07 -1.20
N LEU A 84 -1.01 -6.34 -1.91
CA LEU A 84 -0.92 -4.88 -1.97
C LEU A 84 -1.10 -4.26 -0.58
N LEU A 85 -2.10 -4.73 0.16
CA LEU A 85 -2.34 -4.25 1.51
C LEU A 85 -1.10 -4.45 2.39
N THR A 86 -0.49 -5.62 2.32
CA THR A 86 0.69 -5.91 3.10
C THR A 86 1.85 -4.99 2.70
N ALA A 87 2.07 -4.82 1.41
CA ALA A 87 3.17 -3.99 0.92
C ALA A 87 2.97 -2.54 1.30
N LEU A 88 1.76 -2.03 1.16
CA LEU A 88 1.44 -0.66 1.55
C LEU A 88 1.64 -0.47 3.05
N GLY A 89 1.14 -1.42 3.83
CA GLY A 89 1.27 -1.34 5.27
C GLY A 89 2.71 -1.27 5.72
N MET A 90 3.57 -2.10 5.14
CA MET A 90 4.98 -2.09 5.48
C MET A 90 5.65 -0.78 5.08
N THR A 91 5.30 -0.25 3.92
CA THR A 91 5.88 1.00 3.44
C THR A 91 5.50 2.16 4.34
N ILE A 92 4.22 2.23 4.70
CA ILE A 92 3.72 3.28 5.58
C ILE A 92 4.35 3.16 6.96
N GLN A 93 4.46 1.94 7.46
CA GLN A 93 5.03 1.70 8.78
C GLN A 93 6.49 2.16 8.84
N ARG A 94 7.27 1.88 7.80
CA ARG A 94 8.65 2.35 7.74
C ARG A 94 8.72 3.88 7.73
N HIS A 95 7.84 4.50 6.98
CA HIS A 95 7.80 5.96 6.93
C HIS A 95 7.48 6.53 8.31
N GLU A 96 6.48 5.98 8.98
CA GLU A 96 6.09 6.46 10.29
C GLU A 96 7.19 6.22 11.32
N GLY A 97 7.95 5.16 11.16
CA GLY A 97 9.07 4.89 12.06
C GLY A 97 10.17 5.93 11.94
N THR A 98 10.32 6.52 10.78
CA THR A 98 11.36 7.53 10.55
C THR A 98 10.85 8.94 10.81
N PHE A 99 9.64 9.23 10.41
CA PHE A 99 9.13 10.61 10.38
C PHE A 99 7.97 10.85 11.33
N GLY A 100 7.52 9.81 12.04
CA GLY A 100 6.40 9.94 12.95
C GLY A 100 5.09 9.56 12.30
N SER A 101 4.06 9.46 13.13
CA SER A 101 2.73 9.04 12.69
C SER A 101 2.16 9.98 11.64
N ILE A 102 1.51 9.37 10.66
CA ILE A 102 0.80 10.11 9.63
C ILE A 102 -0.59 10.42 10.16
N GLU A 103 -0.88 11.70 10.35
CA GLU A 103 -2.18 12.13 10.84
C GLU A 103 -3.13 12.31 9.66
N LEU A 104 -4.17 11.50 9.61
CA LEU A 104 -5.14 11.56 8.53
C LEU A 104 -6.23 12.59 8.76
N ASP A 105 -6.46 12.97 10.01
CA ASP A 105 -7.46 13.98 10.33
C ASP A 105 -6.88 15.37 10.11
N VAL A 106 -7.38 16.04 9.09
CA VAL A 106 -6.86 17.35 8.72
C VAL A 106 -7.09 18.37 9.82
N ARG A 107 -8.14 18.21 10.61
CA ARG A 107 -8.43 19.15 11.70
C ARG A 107 -7.38 19.03 12.79
N ARG A 108 -6.92 17.81 13.05
CA ARG A 108 -5.86 17.61 14.04
C ARG A 108 -4.55 18.19 13.57
N ARG A 109 -4.25 18.05 12.27
CA ARG A 109 -3.04 18.62 11.72
C ARG A 109 -3.08 20.14 11.81
N ALA A 110 -4.21 20.73 11.46
CA ALA A 110 -4.37 22.18 11.52
C ALA A 110 -4.26 22.68 12.95
N GLY A 111 -4.89 21.98 13.88
CA GLY A 111 -4.82 22.34 15.29
C GLY A 111 -3.40 22.28 15.82
N SER A 112 -2.69 21.21 15.52
CA SER A 112 -1.29 21.08 15.96
C SER A 112 -0.42 22.17 15.36
N PHE A 113 -0.63 22.48 14.10
CA PHE A 113 0.12 23.53 13.43
C PHE A 113 -0.15 24.89 14.08
N GLN A 114 -1.41 25.19 14.34
CA GLN A 114 -1.79 26.45 14.97
C GLN A 114 -1.22 26.57 16.37
N GLN A 115 -1.26 25.49 17.12
CA GLN A 115 -0.68 25.49 18.45
C GLN A 115 0.81 25.76 18.40
N GLY A 116 1.49 25.14 17.44
CA GLY A 116 2.92 25.37 17.29
C GLY A 116 3.23 26.80 16.95
N GLN A 117 2.40 27.43 16.15
CA GLN A 117 2.61 28.82 15.81
C GLN A 117 2.24 29.76 16.96
N ALA A 118 1.15 29.44 17.66
CA ALA A 118 0.69 30.30 18.73
C ALA A 118 1.65 30.27 19.92
N ARG A 119 2.27 29.13 20.16
CA ARG A 119 3.11 29.02 21.34
C ARG A 119 4.29 29.97 21.36
N PRO A 120 5.06 30.07 20.27
CA PRO A 120 6.15 31.05 20.30
C PRO A 120 5.66 32.46 20.47
N ALA A 121 4.56 32.81 19.80
CA ALA A 121 4.01 34.16 19.92
C ALA A 121 3.46 34.37 21.31
N GLY A 122 2.74 33.42 21.83
CA GLY A 122 2.17 33.53 23.15
C GLY A 122 3.20 33.41 24.24
N GLY A 123 4.22 32.59 24.00
CA GLY A 123 5.32 32.47 24.92
C GLY A 123 6.25 33.62 24.84
N GLY A 124 6.24 34.19 23.65
CA GLY A 124 7.00 35.40 23.50
C GLY A 124 6.38 36.45 24.33
#